data_930b3b1a31f69f6f29e89959e398104b
#
_entry.id   930b3b1a31f69f6f29e89959e398104b
#
_cell.length_a   1.000
_cell.length_b   1.000
_cell.length_c   1.000
_cell.angle_alpha   90.00
_cell.angle_beta   90.00
_cell.angle_gamma   90.00
#
_symmetry.space_group_name_H-M   'P 1'
#
loop_
_entity.id
_entity.type
_entity.pdbx_description
1 polymer ?
#
loop_
_entity_poly.entity_id
_entity_poly.type
_entity_poly.pdbx_seq_one_letter_code
_entity_poly.pdbx_strand_id
1 'polypeptide(L)'
;MTQPSEVKETKARRAERLKREKNPWLAFDEVRAFAREGRSSVVPEWAGMYFKWWGIYTQGDGAGVTGGKGGEGLVSDYFMMRIGIPNGILTSSQLRVIGGLTRKHARNLADITVRQNIQLHWLTIESLPEVVDALTAIGLSPKGACGDVVRNVIGCPLAGVAADEILDASPIAREVAHLLTANPEFYNLPRKFKISITGCPSWCSYPEINDIGLTPVKHDGEVGFSLRVGGGLSNEPHLAVRLDAFVLPHQAVPVVRAIAEIFRDQQGLRESRERARLKYLFMKEGWTAESFLAELQSRLDFTMLKGVPEKVPDDVLRDHAGIHPQRKPGLSYVGPSVLRGRLTGEQLEAAADLAERYGSGNLRTTVSQNLVFIDIPNHDVAALAAELGQIGLYVEGSSFWRGAVACTGTEFCKLAITETKGFTRWLVGELEERLPQFDQQLRLHVTGCPNSCGQHWIADIGIEGKKIKHDGKLTDAYYFCLGGAVGQHASIARPVGYRCPAPLVPESIERLLRHYLASRSPEENLRAWFARHSNDELRAHLAGEVLEAVERDLPTGRVPHGVAD
;
A
#
# COMPACT_ATOMS: atom_id res chain seq x y z
N MET A 1 -35.57 -22.61 36.63
CA MET A 1 -34.99 -22.88 35.31
C MET A 1 -34.43 -21.57 34.77
N THR A 2 -33.14 -21.36 34.95
CA THR A 2 -32.43 -20.21 34.39
C THR A 2 -32.31 -20.41 32.88
N GLN A 3 -32.85 -19.50 32.06
CA GLN A 3 -32.63 -19.52 30.62
C GLN A 3 -31.12 -19.51 30.32
N PRO A 4 -30.64 -20.33 29.38
CA PRO A 4 -29.24 -20.28 28.97
C PRO A 4 -28.98 -18.87 28.40
N SER A 5 -27.98 -18.17 28.96
CA SER A 5 -27.52 -16.91 28.42
C SER A 5 -27.14 -17.11 26.95
N GLU A 6 -27.81 -16.45 26.02
CA GLU A 6 -27.39 -16.44 24.61
C GLU A 6 -25.93 -16.00 24.54
N VAL A 7 -25.07 -16.92 24.17
CA VAL A 7 -23.66 -16.62 23.92
C VAL A 7 -23.60 -15.69 22.72
N LYS A 8 -23.34 -14.42 22.95
CA LYS A 8 -23.26 -13.38 21.91
C LYS A 8 -22.27 -13.80 20.83
N GLU A 9 -22.74 -13.92 19.60
CA GLU A 9 -21.92 -14.31 18.44
C GLU A 9 -20.68 -13.40 18.29
N THR A 10 -19.47 -13.99 18.21
CA THR A 10 -18.25 -13.19 18.04
C THR A 10 -18.18 -12.58 16.64
N LYS A 11 -17.43 -11.47 16.46
CA LYS A 11 -17.20 -10.84 15.16
C LYS A 11 -16.62 -11.83 14.12
N ALA A 12 -15.78 -12.76 14.54
CA ALA A 12 -15.21 -13.79 13.66
C ALA A 12 -16.29 -14.77 13.20
N ARG A 13 -17.04 -15.36 14.14
CA ARG A 13 -18.14 -16.29 13.82
C ARG A 13 -19.18 -15.68 12.91
N ARG A 14 -19.58 -14.44 13.18
CA ARG A 14 -20.52 -13.70 12.32
C ARG A 14 -19.97 -13.53 10.90
N ALA A 15 -18.70 -13.14 10.76
CA ALA A 15 -18.09 -12.98 9.45
C ALA A 15 -18.03 -14.29 8.67
N GLU A 16 -17.63 -15.39 9.32
CA GLU A 16 -17.56 -16.71 8.69
C GLU A 16 -18.96 -17.25 8.32
N ARG A 17 -19.98 -17.00 9.16
CA ARG A 17 -21.36 -17.35 8.85
C ARG A 17 -21.86 -16.61 7.60
N LEU A 18 -21.71 -15.27 7.56
CA LEU A 18 -22.13 -14.46 6.41
C LEU A 18 -21.44 -14.87 5.10
N LYS A 19 -20.15 -15.23 5.15
CA LYS A 19 -19.43 -15.73 3.97
C LYS A 19 -19.95 -17.09 3.49
N ARG A 20 -20.44 -17.96 4.38
CA ARG A 20 -21.07 -19.24 3.99
C ARG A 20 -22.49 -19.05 3.43
N GLU A 21 -23.23 -18.10 3.99
CA GLU A 21 -24.62 -17.84 3.57
C GLU A 21 -24.71 -17.25 2.16
N LYS A 22 -23.74 -16.40 1.77
CA LYS A 22 -23.80 -15.69 0.50
C LYS A 22 -22.44 -15.42 -0.11
N ASN A 23 -22.28 -15.71 -1.39
CA ASN A 23 -21.20 -15.16 -2.21
C ASN A 23 -21.64 -13.79 -2.77
N PRO A 24 -21.11 -12.66 -2.27
CA PRO A 24 -21.57 -11.34 -2.70
C PRO A 24 -21.31 -11.04 -4.17
N TRP A 25 -20.35 -11.70 -4.80
CA TRP A 25 -20.07 -11.51 -6.23
C TRP A 25 -21.17 -12.02 -7.15
N LEU A 26 -22.04 -12.91 -6.64
CA LEU A 26 -23.19 -13.46 -7.37
C LEU A 26 -24.50 -12.72 -7.05
N ALA A 27 -24.48 -11.70 -6.20
CA ALA A 27 -25.67 -11.04 -5.67
C ALA A 27 -25.73 -9.52 -5.98
N PHE A 28 -25.14 -9.06 -7.10
CA PHE A 28 -25.13 -7.63 -7.43
C PHE A 28 -26.52 -7.07 -7.76
N ASP A 29 -27.47 -7.92 -8.16
CA ASP A 29 -28.85 -7.50 -8.39
C ASP A 29 -29.53 -6.95 -7.14
N GLU A 30 -29.11 -7.38 -5.95
CA GLU A 30 -29.54 -6.75 -4.69
C GLU A 30 -29.06 -5.30 -4.61
N VAL A 31 -27.83 -5.00 -5.06
CA VAL A 31 -27.32 -3.61 -5.11
C VAL A 31 -28.12 -2.78 -6.11
N ARG A 32 -28.49 -3.36 -7.24
CA ARG A 32 -29.39 -2.71 -8.22
C ARG A 32 -30.79 -2.44 -7.63
N ALA A 33 -31.30 -3.34 -6.80
CA ALA A 33 -32.56 -3.13 -6.07
C ALA A 33 -32.41 -1.98 -5.08
N PHE A 34 -31.38 -1.99 -4.24
CA PHE A 34 -31.10 -0.88 -3.31
C PHE A 34 -30.96 0.46 -4.02
N ALA A 35 -30.35 0.48 -5.22
CA ALA A 35 -30.20 1.70 -6.01
C ALA A 35 -31.56 2.28 -6.47
N ARG A 36 -32.55 1.43 -6.73
CA ARG A 36 -33.92 1.85 -7.09
C ARG A 36 -34.76 2.29 -5.88
N GLU A 37 -34.55 1.62 -4.75
CA GLU A 37 -35.36 1.81 -3.52
C GLU A 37 -34.76 2.87 -2.57
N GLY A 38 -33.52 3.28 -2.81
CA GLY A 38 -32.79 4.29 -2.04
C GLY A 38 -31.98 3.72 -0.88
N ARG A 39 -31.22 4.61 -0.25
CA ARG A 39 -30.23 4.26 0.80
C ARG A 39 -30.82 3.52 2.00
N SER A 40 -32.06 3.80 2.38
CA SER A 40 -32.74 3.18 3.52
C SER A 40 -33.06 1.69 3.33
N SER A 41 -33.09 1.21 2.08
CA SER A 41 -33.34 -0.21 1.77
C SER A 41 -32.14 -1.11 2.00
N VAL A 42 -30.94 -0.54 2.13
CA VAL A 42 -29.69 -1.30 2.31
C VAL A 42 -29.67 -2.00 3.65
N VAL A 43 -29.70 -3.33 3.61
CA VAL A 43 -29.68 -4.18 4.80
C VAL A 43 -28.30 -4.18 5.51
N PRO A 44 -28.27 -4.43 6.84
CA PRO A 44 -27.05 -4.35 7.65
C PRO A 44 -25.90 -5.25 7.18
N GLU A 45 -26.19 -6.42 6.61
CA GLU A 45 -25.20 -7.36 6.10
C GLU A 45 -24.43 -6.78 4.91
N TRP A 46 -25.15 -6.10 4.01
CA TRP A 46 -24.52 -5.40 2.89
C TRP A 46 -23.68 -4.22 3.38
N ALA A 47 -24.23 -3.36 4.21
CA ALA A 47 -23.52 -2.20 4.73
C ALA A 47 -22.29 -2.57 5.56
N GLY A 48 -22.38 -3.62 6.37
CA GLY A 48 -21.31 -4.08 7.25
C GLY A 48 -20.24 -4.93 6.56
N MET A 49 -20.63 -5.72 5.54
CA MET A 49 -19.74 -6.73 5.00
C MET A 49 -19.77 -6.88 3.48
N TYR A 50 -20.91 -7.18 2.86
CA TYR A 50 -20.94 -7.67 1.46
C TYR A 50 -20.48 -6.66 0.42
N PHE A 51 -20.72 -5.36 0.61
CA PHE A 51 -20.19 -4.32 -0.28
C PHE A 51 -18.67 -4.40 -0.47
N LYS A 52 -17.93 -4.88 0.55
CA LYS A 52 -16.47 -4.96 0.49
C LYS A 52 -15.96 -5.87 -0.63
N TRP A 53 -16.72 -6.90 -1.01
CA TRP A 53 -16.38 -7.79 -2.14
C TRP A 53 -16.42 -7.07 -3.49
N TRP A 54 -17.24 -6.02 -3.56
CA TRP A 54 -17.35 -5.12 -4.70
C TRP A 54 -16.47 -3.88 -4.58
N GLY A 55 -15.45 -3.92 -3.74
CA GLY A 55 -14.57 -2.77 -3.54
C GLY A 55 -15.23 -1.58 -2.86
N ILE A 56 -16.45 -1.73 -2.35
CA ILE A 56 -17.28 -0.65 -1.83
C ILE A 56 -17.23 -0.63 -0.29
N TYR A 57 -17.15 0.57 0.28
CA TYR A 57 -17.29 0.81 1.71
C TYR A 57 -18.24 1.98 1.94
N THR A 58 -19.05 1.90 3.01
CA THR A 58 -19.65 3.11 3.55
C THR A 58 -18.54 4.02 4.07
N GLN A 59 -18.52 5.26 3.64
CA GLN A 59 -17.52 6.24 4.06
C GLN A 59 -18.06 7.18 5.15
N GLY A 60 -17.19 8.03 5.73
CA GLY A 60 -17.58 9.18 6.53
C GLY A 60 -18.22 10.28 5.68
N ASP A 61 -18.72 11.29 6.35
CA ASP A 61 -19.38 12.46 5.76
C ASP A 61 -18.42 13.57 5.31
N GLY A 62 -17.13 13.34 5.40
CA GLY A 62 -16.09 14.31 5.08
C GLY A 62 -15.81 15.35 6.17
N ALA A 63 -16.62 15.40 7.22
CA ALA A 63 -16.45 16.37 8.31
C ALA A 63 -15.31 16.02 9.29
N GLY A 64 -14.64 14.88 9.09
CA GLY A 64 -13.51 14.46 9.93
C GLY A 64 -13.88 13.92 11.32
N VAL A 65 -15.17 13.77 11.61
CA VAL A 65 -15.68 13.40 12.94
C VAL A 65 -16.03 11.91 13.08
N THR A 66 -16.03 11.16 11.98
CA THR A 66 -16.49 9.77 11.92
C THR A 66 -15.47 8.72 12.34
N GLY A 67 -14.30 9.14 12.81
CA GLY A 67 -13.21 8.23 13.20
C GLY A 67 -13.37 7.64 14.59
N GLY A 68 -12.78 6.45 14.78
CA GLY A 68 -12.66 5.80 16.06
C GLY A 68 -13.49 4.53 16.24
N LYS A 69 -13.25 3.84 17.34
CA LYS A 69 -13.99 2.65 17.76
C LYS A 69 -15.48 2.99 17.94
N GLY A 70 -16.33 2.53 17.06
CA GLY A 70 -17.78 2.79 17.11
C GLY A 70 -18.35 3.43 15.85
N GLY A 71 -17.53 4.03 14.97
CA GLY A 71 -17.99 4.59 13.69
C GLY A 71 -18.49 3.56 12.68
N GLU A 72 -18.22 2.28 12.88
CA GLU A 72 -18.65 1.20 11.98
C GLU A 72 -20.18 1.00 11.92
N GLY A 73 -20.92 1.54 12.87
CA GLY A 73 -22.37 1.40 12.94
C GLY A 73 -23.18 2.61 12.49
N LEU A 74 -22.53 3.74 12.22
CA LEU A 74 -23.23 4.95 11.78
C LEU A 74 -23.68 4.80 10.32
N VAL A 75 -24.95 5.09 10.07
CA VAL A 75 -25.50 5.15 8.72
C VAL A 75 -24.87 6.36 8.02
N SER A 76 -24.19 6.11 6.92
CA SER A 76 -23.65 7.14 6.04
C SER A 76 -24.32 7.05 4.68
N ASP A 77 -24.63 8.18 4.09
CA ASP A 77 -25.30 8.25 2.79
C ASP A 77 -24.36 7.97 1.64
N TYR A 78 -23.05 8.05 1.90
CA TYR A 78 -22.03 7.97 0.87
C TYR A 78 -21.19 6.70 0.95
N PHE A 79 -20.63 6.35 -0.22
CA PHE A 79 -19.76 5.20 -0.38
C PHE A 79 -18.44 5.62 -1.02
N MET A 80 -17.38 4.87 -0.69
CA MET A 80 -16.14 4.84 -1.42
C MET A 80 -16.11 3.56 -2.26
N MET A 81 -15.67 3.66 -3.52
CA MET A 81 -15.39 2.50 -4.36
C MET A 81 -13.91 2.47 -4.73
N ARG A 82 -13.29 1.29 -4.65
CA ARG A 82 -11.91 1.06 -5.09
C ARG A 82 -11.91 0.27 -6.38
N ILE A 83 -11.26 0.80 -7.40
CA ILE A 83 -11.12 0.20 -8.73
C ILE A 83 -9.83 -0.64 -8.72
N GLY A 84 -9.93 -1.93 -9.04
CA GLY A 84 -8.78 -2.82 -9.19
C GLY A 84 -8.03 -2.52 -10.49
N ILE A 85 -6.71 -2.29 -10.38
CA ILE A 85 -5.83 -2.00 -11.52
C ILE A 85 -4.61 -2.93 -11.40
N PRO A 86 -4.65 -4.13 -11.99
CA PRO A 86 -3.56 -5.10 -11.90
C PRO A 86 -2.25 -4.51 -12.40
N ASN A 87 -1.20 -4.62 -11.58
CA ASN A 87 0.12 -4.05 -11.83
C ASN A 87 0.13 -2.54 -12.12
N GLY A 88 -0.95 -1.83 -11.78
CA GLY A 88 -1.09 -0.41 -12.04
C GLY A 88 -1.21 -0.02 -13.53
N ILE A 89 -1.46 -0.96 -14.42
CA ILE A 89 -1.48 -0.76 -15.87
C ILE A 89 -2.83 -0.19 -16.30
N LEU A 90 -2.80 0.98 -16.92
CA LEU A 90 -3.97 1.70 -17.45
C LEU A 90 -3.75 2.16 -18.88
N THR A 91 -4.83 2.19 -19.65
CA THR A 91 -4.90 2.94 -20.91
C THR A 91 -5.48 4.33 -20.67
N SER A 92 -5.21 5.26 -21.58
CA SER A 92 -5.80 6.59 -21.60
C SER A 92 -7.33 6.53 -21.64
N SER A 93 -7.92 5.64 -22.44
CA SER A 93 -9.37 5.46 -22.48
C SER A 93 -9.95 5.01 -21.14
N GLN A 94 -9.28 4.11 -20.43
CA GLN A 94 -9.68 3.71 -19.08
C GLN A 94 -9.57 4.87 -18.10
N LEU A 95 -8.48 5.63 -18.14
CA LEU A 95 -8.27 6.77 -17.25
C LEU A 95 -9.30 7.89 -17.51
N ARG A 96 -9.65 8.14 -18.78
CA ARG A 96 -10.67 9.13 -19.17
C ARG A 96 -12.04 8.75 -18.62
N VAL A 97 -12.43 7.49 -18.71
CA VAL A 97 -13.71 7.02 -18.13
C VAL A 97 -13.68 7.18 -16.59
N ILE A 98 -12.58 6.84 -15.92
CA ILE A 98 -12.46 7.07 -14.47
C ILE A 98 -12.57 8.58 -14.15
N GLY A 99 -11.96 9.45 -14.96
CA GLY A 99 -12.08 10.92 -14.82
C GLY A 99 -13.52 11.39 -14.93
N GLY A 100 -14.24 10.95 -15.96
CA GLY A 100 -15.66 11.26 -16.15
C GLY A 100 -16.55 10.80 -14.98
N LEU A 101 -16.33 9.56 -14.48
CA LEU A 101 -17.03 9.04 -13.30
C LEU A 101 -16.69 9.85 -12.04
N THR A 102 -15.43 10.29 -11.91
CA THR A 102 -14.96 11.13 -10.80
C THR A 102 -15.71 12.47 -10.77
N ARG A 103 -15.83 13.12 -11.92
CA ARG A 103 -16.57 14.38 -12.05
C ARG A 103 -18.06 14.19 -11.79
N LYS A 104 -18.66 13.16 -12.40
CA LYS A 104 -20.11 12.95 -12.36
C LYS A 104 -20.61 12.49 -10.99
N HIS A 105 -19.91 11.56 -10.34
CA HIS A 105 -20.41 10.84 -9.18
C HIS A 105 -19.59 11.02 -7.90
N ALA A 106 -18.32 11.47 -8.00
CA ALA A 106 -17.38 11.47 -6.87
C ALA A 106 -17.00 12.88 -6.39
N ARG A 107 -17.85 13.88 -6.63
CA ARG A 107 -17.57 15.29 -6.29
C ARG A 107 -16.20 15.74 -6.79
N ASN A 108 -15.81 15.28 -7.96
CA ASN A 108 -14.55 15.61 -8.60
C ASN A 108 -13.30 15.21 -7.80
N LEU A 109 -13.34 14.08 -7.08
CA LEU A 109 -12.25 13.65 -6.19
C LEU A 109 -11.95 12.17 -6.32
N ALA A 110 -10.71 11.85 -6.67
CA ALA A 110 -10.16 10.50 -6.73
C ALA A 110 -8.82 10.41 -6.01
N ASP A 111 -8.50 9.23 -5.47
CA ASP A 111 -7.24 8.96 -4.77
C ASP A 111 -6.52 7.74 -5.35
N ILE A 112 -5.26 7.90 -5.79
CA ILE A 112 -4.37 6.78 -6.09
C ILE A 112 -3.93 6.15 -4.75
N THR A 113 -3.86 4.82 -4.71
CA THR A 113 -3.53 4.09 -3.49
C THR A 113 -2.14 3.47 -3.54
N VAL A 114 -1.56 3.15 -2.37
CA VAL A 114 -0.31 2.39 -2.22
C VAL A 114 -0.37 0.95 -2.78
N ARG A 115 -1.48 0.56 -3.40
CA ARG A 115 -1.64 -0.71 -4.11
C ARG A 115 -2.04 -0.49 -5.56
N GLN A 116 -1.60 0.60 -6.16
CA GLN A 116 -1.80 0.90 -7.57
C GLN A 116 -3.26 0.93 -8.01
N ASN A 117 -4.19 1.16 -7.09
CA ASN A 117 -5.62 1.30 -7.38
C ASN A 117 -6.03 2.77 -7.41
N ILE A 118 -7.22 3.06 -7.94
CA ILE A 118 -7.87 4.36 -7.81
C ILE A 118 -9.13 4.19 -6.94
N GLN A 119 -9.39 5.15 -6.06
CA GLN A 119 -10.58 5.23 -5.22
C GLN A 119 -11.43 6.42 -5.64
N LEU A 120 -12.73 6.17 -5.78
CA LEU A 120 -13.75 7.21 -5.92
C LEU A 120 -14.45 7.39 -4.57
N HIS A 121 -14.73 8.64 -4.21
CA HIS A 121 -15.41 9.00 -2.97
C HIS A 121 -16.77 9.61 -3.25
N TRP A 122 -17.61 9.79 -2.23
CA TRP A 122 -18.91 10.46 -2.31
C TRP A 122 -19.97 9.77 -3.18
N LEU A 123 -19.77 8.51 -3.57
CA LEU A 123 -20.76 7.79 -4.35
C LEU A 123 -22.04 7.60 -3.54
N THR A 124 -23.20 7.71 -4.18
CA THR A 124 -24.49 7.37 -3.58
C THR A 124 -24.92 5.96 -3.97
N ILE A 125 -25.88 5.38 -3.26
CA ILE A 125 -26.37 4.03 -3.58
C ILE A 125 -26.91 3.96 -5.02
N GLU A 126 -27.56 5.02 -5.48
CA GLU A 126 -28.16 5.15 -6.79
C GLU A 126 -27.10 5.14 -7.90
N SER A 127 -25.90 5.69 -7.63
CA SER A 127 -24.80 5.77 -8.60
C SER A 127 -24.00 4.47 -8.73
N LEU A 128 -24.03 3.57 -7.73
CA LEU A 128 -23.18 2.37 -7.72
C LEU A 128 -23.34 1.48 -8.95
N PRO A 129 -24.58 1.16 -9.44
CA PRO A 129 -24.73 0.32 -10.63
C PRO A 129 -24.12 0.97 -11.88
N GLU A 130 -24.37 2.25 -12.13
CA GLU A 130 -23.81 2.95 -13.29
C GLU A 130 -22.28 2.94 -13.26
N VAL A 131 -21.68 3.23 -12.11
CA VAL A 131 -20.20 3.22 -11.94
C VAL A 131 -19.62 1.84 -12.20
N VAL A 132 -20.24 0.77 -11.67
CA VAL A 132 -19.78 -0.61 -11.89
C VAL A 132 -19.92 -1.01 -13.35
N ASP A 133 -21.03 -0.67 -14.00
CA ASP A 133 -21.28 -1.01 -15.41
C ASP A 133 -20.29 -0.27 -16.33
N ALA A 134 -20.05 1.03 -16.10
CA ALA A 134 -19.10 1.82 -16.88
C ALA A 134 -17.66 1.27 -16.73
N LEU A 135 -17.24 0.88 -15.53
CA LEU A 135 -15.93 0.26 -15.30
C LEU A 135 -15.83 -1.10 -16.01
N THR A 136 -16.88 -1.91 -15.94
CA THR A 136 -16.91 -3.23 -16.59
C THR A 136 -16.82 -3.09 -18.12
N ALA A 137 -17.47 -2.10 -18.71
CA ALA A 137 -17.44 -1.84 -20.14
C ALA A 137 -16.02 -1.52 -20.67
N ILE A 138 -15.13 -1.02 -19.82
CA ILE A 138 -13.72 -0.74 -20.18
C ILE A 138 -12.74 -1.80 -19.66
N GLY A 139 -13.24 -2.96 -19.23
CA GLY A 139 -12.40 -4.06 -18.73
C GLY A 139 -11.79 -3.84 -17.35
N LEU A 140 -12.30 -2.90 -16.56
CA LEU A 140 -11.93 -2.70 -15.16
C LEU A 140 -13.02 -3.21 -14.22
N SER A 141 -12.66 -3.49 -12.97
CA SER A 141 -13.62 -3.98 -12.00
C SER A 141 -13.27 -3.56 -10.57
N PRO A 142 -14.26 -3.22 -9.73
CA PRO A 142 -14.07 -3.07 -8.29
C PRO A 142 -14.09 -4.41 -7.55
N LYS A 143 -14.49 -5.53 -8.20
CA LYS A 143 -14.53 -6.86 -7.58
C LYS A 143 -13.15 -7.24 -7.02
N GLY A 144 -13.11 -7.73 -5.79
CA GLY A 144 -11.85 -8.17 -5.16
C GLY A 144 -10.93 -7.04 -4.69
N ALA A 145 -11.21 -5.77 -5.02
CA ALA A 145 -10.38 -4.66 -4.53
C ALA A 145 -10.44 -4.48 -3.00
N CYS A 146 -11.46 -5.04 -2.34
CA CYS A 146 -11.64 -5.06 -0.89
C CYS A 146 -12.18 -6.44 -0.43
N GLY A 147 -12.46 -6.61 0.88
CA GLY A 147 -13.01 -7.87 1.41
C GLY A 147 -11.94 -8.88 1.87
N ASP A 148 -12.41 -10.08 2.21
CA ASP A 148 -11.57 -11.21 2.62
C ASP A 148 -11.27 -12.09 1.40
N VAL A 149 -10.51 -11.54 0.48
CA VAL A 149 -10.25 -12.08 -0.86
C VAL A 149 -8.85 -11.74 -1.32
N VAL A 150 -8.43 -12.31 -2.44
CA VAL A 150 -7.20 -11.87 -3.13
C VAL A 150 -7.39 -10.42 -3.60
N ARG A 151 -6.47 -9.56 -3.18
CA ARG A 151 -6.48 -8.13 -3.49
C ARG A 151 -5.74 -7.86 -4.78
N ASN A 152 -5.88 -6.64 -5.31
CA ASN A 152 -5.13 -6.23 -6.48
C ASN A 152 -3.69 -6.73 -6.44
N VAL A 153 -3.25 -7.43 -7.47
CA VAL A 153 -1.86 -7.87 -7.63
C VAL A 153 -1.04 -6.68 -8.08
N ILE A 154 0.03 -6.38 -7.34
CA ILE A 154 0.91 -5.25 -7.62
C ILE A 154 2.27 -5.72 -8.14
N GLY A 155 2.95 -4.83 -8.84
CA GLY A 155 4.30 -5.06 -9.35
C GLY A 155 5.01 -3.74 -9.64
N CYS A 156 6.17 -3.82 -10.29
CA CYS A 156 6.84 -2.62 -10.76
C CYS A 156 5.97 -1.89 -11.79
N PRO A 157 5.69 -0.58 -11.62
CA PRO A 157 4.91 0.16 -12.61
C PRO A 157 5.62 0.26 -13.97
N LEU A 158 6.94 0.10 -14.00
CA LEU A 158 7.73 0.13 -15.22
C LEU A 158 8.00 -1.26 -15.81
N ALA A 159 7.29 -2.31 -15.35
CA ALA A 159 7.43 -3.65 -15.91
C ALA A 159 7.16 -3.63 -17.43
N GLY A 160 8.07 -4.23 -18.19
CA GLY A 160 8.07 -4.25 -19.65
C GLY A 160 8.78 -3.06 -20.31
N VAL A 161 9.07 -1.97 -19.56
CA VAL A 161 9.67 -0.76 -20.15
C VAL A 161 10.95 -0.26 -19.45
N ALA A 162 11.22 -0.68 -18.22
CA ALA A 162 12.41 -0.25 -17.49
C ALA A 162 13.70 -0.77 -18.14
N ALA A 163 14.70 0.09 -18.24
CA ALA A 163 16.00 -0.26 -18.84
C ALA A 163 16.77 -1.32 -18.04
N ASP A 164 16.59 -1.32 -16.72
CA ASP A 164 17.33 -2.14 -15.76
C ASP A 164 16.54 -3.36 -15.25
N GLU A 165 15.31 -3.61 -15.76
CA GLU A 165 14.54 -4.76 -15.28
C GLU A 165 15.20 -6.10 -15.66
N ILE A 166 15.11 -7.06 -14.76
CA ILE A 166 15.67 -8.40 -14.95
C ILE A 166 14.74 -9.23 -15.84
N LEU A 167 13.43 -9.12 -15.63
CA LEU A 167 12.40 -9.71 -16.49
C LEU A 167 11.12 -8.87 -16.45
N ASP A 168 10.34 -8.90 -17.53
CA ASP A 168 8.98 -8.35 -17.52
C ASP A 168 8.05 -9.29 -16.74
N ALA A 169 7.73 -8.90 -15.51
CA ALA A 169 6.80 -9.64 -14.65
C ALA A 169 5.33 -9.27 -14.86
N SER A 170 5.02 -8.28 -15.72
CA SER A 170 3.65 -7.79 -15.89
C SER A 170 2.68 -8.81 -16.49
N PRO A 171 3.07 -9.70 -17.43
CA PRO A 171 2.19 -10.76 -17.89
C PRO A 171 1.80 -11.72 -16.77
N ILE A 172 2.77 -12.15 -15.95
CA ILE A 172 2.53 -13.06 -14.81
C ILE A 172 1.62 -12.39 -13.77
N ALA A 173 1.89 -11.13 -13.43
CA ALA A 173 1.07 -10.38 -12.47
C ALA A 173 -0.40 -10.24 -12.94
N ARG A 174 -0.62 -10.01 -14.23
CA ARG A 174 -1.96 -9.95 -14.82
C ARG A 174 -2.64 -11.32 -14.86
N GLU A 175 -1.91 -12.37 -15.19
CA GLU A 175 -2.43 -13.73 -15.22
C GLU A 175 -2.85 -14.18 -13.80
N VAL A 176 -2.01 -13.94 -12.80
CA VAL A 176 -2.35 -14.18 -11.38
C VAL A 176 -3.58 -13.37 -10.97
N ALA A 177 -3.67 -12.10 -11.36
CA ALA A 177 -4.83 -11.28 -11.06
C ALA A 177 -6.10 -11.85 -11.74
N HIS A 178 -6.02 -12.25 -13.01
CA HIS A 178 -7.13 -12.85 -13.74
C HIS A 178 -7.58 -14.17 -13.09
N LEU A 179 -6.64 -15.01 -12.69
CA LEU A 179 -6.93 -16.31 -12.10
C LEU A 179 -7.56 -16.22 -10.71
N LEU A 180 -7.07 -15.30 -9.86
CA LEU A 180 -7.39 -15.30 -8.43
C LEU A 180 -8.35 -14.17 -8.01
N THR A 181 -8.32 -13.01 -8.68
CA THR A 181 -9.18 -11.89 -8.32
C THR A 181 -10.60 -12.13 -8.84
N ALA A 182 -11.58 -11.97 -7.96
CA ALA A 182 -13.00 -12.26 -8.25
C ALA A 182 -13.30 -13.74 -8.61
N ASN A 183 -12.36 -14.65 -8.40
CA ASN A 183 -12.60 -16.08 -8.58
C ASN A 183 -13.45 -16.64 -7.43
N PRO A 184 -14.58 -17.32 -7.71
CA PRO A 184 -15.47 -17.91 -6.72
C PRO A 184 -14.79 -18.88 -5.73
N GLU A 185 -13.71 -19.54 -6.11
CA GLU A 185 -12.95 -20.44 -5.22
C GLU A 185 -12.23 -19.67 -4.09
N PHE A 186 -11.97 -18.37 -4.27
CA PHE A 186 -11.22 -17.52 -3.36
C PHE A 186 -12.05 -16.36 -2.78
N TYR A 187 -13.39 -16.42 -2.89
CA TYR A 187 -14.26 -15.39 -2.28
C TYR A 187 -14.30 -15.46 -0.75
N ASN A 188 -13.93 -16.60 -0.18
CA ASN A 188 -14.01 -16.88 1.25
C ASN A 188 -12.63 -17.21 1.82
N LEU A 189 -11.70 -16.27 1.76
CA LEU A 189 -10.43 -16.38 2.48
C LEU A 189 -10.59 -16.00 3.97
N PRO A 190 -9.71 -16.46 4.88
CA PRO A 190 -9.71 -16.02 6.28
C PRO A 190 -9.68 -14.49 6.41
N ARG A 191 -8.88 -13.82 5.56
CA ARG A 191 -8.71 -12.37 5.53
C ARG A 191 -8.23 -11.90 4.15
N LYS A 192 -8.07 -10.55 3.98
CA LYS A 192 -7.42 -9.96 2.79
C LYS A 192 -6.08 -10.62 2.51
N PHE A 193 -5.83 -10.95 1.25
CA PHE A 193 -4.62 -11.58 0.77
C PHE A 193 -3.94 -10.69 -0.27
N LYS A 194 -2.65 -10.44 -0.12
CA LYS A 194 -1.90 -9.45 -0.91
C LYS A 194 -0.73 -10.11 -1.62
N ILE A 195 -0.58 -9.81 -2.90
CA ILE A 195 0.46 -10.36 -3.76
C ILE A 195 1.25 -9.22 -4.40
N SER A 196 2.57 -9.35 -4.42
CA SER A 196 3.51 -8.49 -5.15
C SER A 196 4.39 -9.36 -6.04
N ILE A 197 4.43 -9.06 -7.35
CA ILE A 197 5.25 -9.78 -8.33
C ILE A 197 6.08 -8.73 -9.06
N THR A 198 7.40 -8.77 -8.90
CA THR A 198 8.27 -7.78 -9.52
C THR A 198 9.44 -8.42 -10.28
N GLY A 199 9.75 -7.89 -11.45
CA GLY A 199 10.96 -8.17 -12.21
C GLY A 199 12.03 -7.08 -12.07
N CYS A 200 11.77 -6.08 -11.24
CA CYS A 200 12.62 -4.92 -11.00
C CYS A 200 13.68 -5.23 -9.94
N PRO A 201 14.96 -4.90 -10.18
CA PRO A 201 16.03 -5.14 -9.20
C PRO A 201 15.87 -4.29 -7.92
N SER A 202 15.11 -3.20 -7.96
CA SER A 202 14.89 -2.32 -6.79
C SER A 202 13.71 -2.74 -5.91
N TRP A 203 12.98 -3.79 -6.24
CA TRP A 203 11.80 -4.30 -5.51
C TRP A 203 10.78 -3.20 -5.13
N CYS A 204 10.58 -2.24 -6.01
CA CYS A 204 9.82 -1.02 -5.76
C CYS A 204 8.35 -1.22 -5.36
N SER A 205 7.81 -2.43 -5.51
CA SER A 205 6.45 -2.81 -5.07
C SER A 205 6.41 -3.42 -3.66
N TYR A 206 7.51 -3.35 -2.91
CA TYR A 206 7.63 -3.78 -1.51
C TYR A 206 7.16 -5.23 -1.28
N PRO A 207 7.78 -6.24 -1.94
CA PRO A 207 7.38 -7.64 -1.82
C PRO A 207 7.39 -8.14 -0.38
N GLU A 208 8.29 -7.64 0.47
CA GLU A 208 8.47 -8.07 1.86
C GLU A 208 7.27 -7.78 2.77
N ILE A 209 6.36 -6.89 2.38
CA ILE A 209 5.16 -6.56 3.18
C ILE A 209 3.86 -7.13 2.62
N ASN A 210 3.96 -8.11 1.72
CA ASN A 210 2.84 -8.80 1.10
C ASN A 210 2.75 -10.26 1.57
N ASP A 211 1.56 -10.86 1.48
CA ASP A 211 1.36 -12.26 1.84
C ASP A 211 2.15 -13.18 0.91
N ILE A 212 2.34 -12.77 -0.37
CA ILE A 212 3.30 -13.34 -1.33
C ILE A 212 4.14 -12.22 -1.93
N GLY A 213 5.45 -12.41 -1.99
CA GLY A 213 6.40 -11.60 -2.72
C GLY A 213 7.25 -12.46 -3.67
N LEU A 214 7.18 -12.19 -4.97
CA LEU A 214 8.08 -12.75 -5.98
C LEU A 214 9.07 -11.66 -6.41
N THR A 215 10.37 -11.94 -6.25
CA THR A 215 11.47 -11.04 -6.58
C THR A 215 12.39 -11.67 -7.60
N PRO A 216 12.92 -10.90 -8.58
CA PRO A 216 13.66 -11.47 -9.68
C PRO A 216 15.05 -11.94 -9.26
N VAL A 217 15.47 -13.08 -9.79
CA VAL A 217 16.80 -13.65 -9.58
C VAL A 217 17.32 -14.20 -10.90
N LYS A 218 18.66 -14.02 -11.15
CA LYS A 218 19.40 -14.69 -12.21
C LYS A 218 20.32 -15.73 -11.60
N HIS A 219 20.28 -16.95 -12.12
CA HIS A 219 21.14 -18.04 -11.68
C HIS A 219 21.47 -18.94 -12.87
N ASP A 220 22.77 -19.18 -13.10
CA ASP A 220 23.29 -20.06 -14.16
C ASP A 220 22.68 -19.82 -15.56
N GLY A 221 22.46 -18.55 -15.89
CA GLY A 221 21.88 -18.14 -17.18
C GLY A 221 20.34 -18.16 -17.22
N GLU A 222 19.68 -18.74 -16.21
CA GLU A 222 18.24 -18.72 -16.09
C GLU A 222 17.74 -17.50 -15.29
N VAL A 223 16.52 -17.06 -15.59
CA VAL A 223 15.84 -15.98 -14.88
C VAL A 223 14.57 -16.55 -14.26
N GLY A 224 14.38 -16.27 -12.98
CA GLY A 224 13.20 -16.68 -12.23
C GLY A 224 12.99 -15.79 -11.02
N PHE A 225 12.32 -16.34 -10.02
CA PHE A 225 11.96 -15.60 -8.80
C PHE A 225 12.45 -16.30 -7.53
N SER A 226 12.90 -15.51 -6.59
CA SER A 226 12.93 -15.87 -5.17
C SER A 226 11.54 -15.65 -4.57
N LEU A 227 11.12 -16.54 -3.69
CA LEU A 227 9.77 -16.56 -3.11
C LEU A 227 9.81 -16.15 -1.64
N ARG A 228 8.93 -15.21 -1.29
CA ARG A 228 8.68 -14.78 0.09
C ARG A 228 7.22 -14.93 0.44
N VAL A 229 6.93 -15.30 1.70
CA VAL A 229 5.56 -15.51 2.19
C VAL A 229 5.34 -14.92 3.58
N GLY A 230 4.10 -14.57 3.89
CA GLY A 230 3.70 -14.17 5.24
C GLY A 230 4.04 -12.74 5.63
N GLY A 231 4.31 -11.84 4.67
CA GLY A 231 4.49 -10.42 4.96
C GLY A 231 3.17 -9.69 5.22
N GLY A 232 3.23 -8.64 6.01
CA GLY A 232 2.07 -7.78 6.23
C GLY A 232 2.23 -6.78 7.36
N LEU A 233 1.74 -5.58 7.13
CA LEU A 233 1.72 -4.51 8.13
C LEU A 233 0.49 -4.65 9.04
N SER A 234 -0.19 -3.56 9.42
CA SER A 234 -1.24 -3.46 10.41
C SER A 234 -0.66 -3.32 11.82
N ASN A 235 -1.38 -3.73 12.88
CA ASN A 235 -0.97 -3.50 14.27
C ASN A 235 0.27 -4.30 14.69
N GLU A 236 0.45 -5.48 14.12
CA GLU A 236 1.59 -6.37 14.37
C GLU A 236 2.33 -6.56 13.05
N PRO A 237 3.21 -5.66 12.63
CA PRO A 237 3.91 -5.75 11.36
C PRO A 237 4.86 -6.95 11.32
N HIS A 238 4.97 -7.58 10.14
CA HIS A 238 5.84 -8.73 9.91
C HIS A 238 6.38 -8.67 8.49
N LEU A 239 7.67 -8.84 8.32
CA LEU A 239 8.30 -8.99 7.01
C LEU A 239 8.16 -10.42 6.52
N ALA A 240 7.97 -10.59 5.22
CA ALA A 240 7.81 -11.89 4.60
C ALA A 240 9.06 -12.77 4.77
N VAL A 241 8.82 -14.03 5.09
CA VAL A 241 9.86 -15.06 5.23
C VAL A 241 10.25 -15.55 3.84
N ARG A 242 11.56 -15.57 3.53
CA ARG A 242 12.09 -16.16 2.30
C ARG A 242 12.04 -17.68 2.40
N LEU A 243 11.51 -18.33 1.35
CA LEU A 243 11.55 -19.79 1.22
C LEU A 243 12.79 -20.21 0.43
N ASP A 244 13.32 -21.39 0.74
CA ASP A 244 14.43 -22.01 -0.02
C ASP A 244 13.91 -22.59 -1.34
N ALA A 245 13.43 -21.72 -2.21
CA ALA A 245 12.82 -22.08 -3.49
C ALA A 245 13.18 -21.07 -4.59
N PHE A 246 13.48 -21.61 -5.77
CA PHE A 246 13.63 -20.85 -7.02
C PHE A 246 12.45 -21.19 -7.93
N VAL A 247 11.69 -20.19 -8.32
CA VAL A 247 10.45 -20.33 -9.09
C VAL A 247 10.69 -19.84 -10.52
N LEU A 248 10.57 -20.72 -11.48
CA LEU A 248 10.65 -20.36 -12.89
C LEU A 248 9.42 -19.55 -13.33
N PRO A 249 9.51 -18.68 -14.36
CA PRO A 249 8.41 -17.82 -14.76
C PRO A 249 7.10 -18.57 -15.03
N HIS A 250 7.15 -19.73 -15.69
CA HIS A 250 5.98 -20.56 -15.99
C HIS A 250 5.40 -21.27 -14.76
N GLN A 251 6.17 -21.39 -13.67
CA GLN A 251 5.74 -21.99 -12.40
C GLN A 251 5.10 -20.95 -11.46
N ALA A 252 5.26 -19.65 -11.73
CA ALA A 252 4.84 -18.59 -10.81
C ALA A 252 3.33 -18.62 -10.53
N VAL A 253 2.50 -18.82 -11.55
CA VAL A 253 1.04 -18.83 -11.41
C VAL A 253 0.55 -20.02 -10.57
N PRO A 254 0.93 -21.30 -10.86
CA PRO A 254 0.54 -22.43 -10.01
C PRO A 254 1.09 -22.32 -8.58
N VAL A 255 2.31 -21.82 -8.36
CA VAL A 255 2.87 -21.60 -7.01
C VAL A 255 2.03 -20.59 -6.24
N VAL A 256 1.70 -19.45 -6.84
CA VAL A 256 0.89 -18.41 -6.19
C VAL A 256 -0.52 -18.93 -5.87
N ARG A 257 -1.13 -19.71 -6.77
CA ARG A 257 -2.43 -20.38 -6.55
C ARG A 257 -2.35 -21.33 -5.36
N ALA A 258 -1.38 -22.24 -5.32
CA ALA A 258 -1.21 -23.19 -4.23
C ALA A 258 -1.04 -22.49 -2.85
N ILE A 259 -0.31 -21.37 -2.79
CA ILE A 259 -0.18 -20.59 -1.55
C ILE A 259 -1.52 -19.94 -1.15
N ALA A 260 -2.31 -19.47 -2.11
CA ALA A 260 -3.65 -18.95 -1.82
C ALA A 260 -4.60 -20.06 -1.31
N GLU A 261 -4.46 -21.29 -1.80
CA GLU A 261 -5.19 -22.48 -1.33
C GLU A 261 -4.75 -22.86 0.09
N ILE A 262 -3.45 -22.89 0.38
CA ILE A 262 -2.95 -23.08 1.76
C ILE A 262 -3.63 -22.10 2.70
N PHE A 263 -3.64 -20.81 2.35
CA PHE A 263 -4.26 -19.78 3.17
C PHE A 263 -5.77 -19.95 3.32
N ARG A 264 -6.48 -20.28 2.24
CA ARG A 264 -7.93 -20.55 2.24
C ARG A 264 -8.30 -21.63 3.23
N ASP A 265 -7.50 -22.69 3.28
CA ASP A 265 -7.80 -23.93 4.00
C ASP A 265 -7.43 -23.85 5.51
N GLN A 266 -6.74 -22.76 5.96
CA GLN A 266 -6.36 -22.58 7.37
C GLN A 266 -7.56 -22.22 8.25
N GLN A 267 -8.11 -23.21 8.96
CA GLN A 267 -9.25 -23.00 9.85
C GLN A 267 -8.88 -22.21 11.11
N GLY A 268 -7.70 -22.43 11.70
CA GLY A 268 -7.23 -21.70 12.88
C GLY A 268 -7.22 -20.19 12.69
N LEU A 269 -6.85 -19.72 11.49
CA LEU A 269 -6.86 -18.28 11.16
C LEU A 269 -8.27 -17.66 11.09
N ARG A 270 -9.34 -18.46 11.10
CA ARG A 270 -10.73 -17.97 11.03
C ARG A 270 -11.34 -17.70 12.40
N GLU A 271 -10.68 -18.10 13.48
CA GLU A 271 -11.18 -17.97 14.85
C GLU A 271 -11.11 -16.52 15.37
N SER A 272 -10.18 -15.71 14.83
CA SER A 272 -9.97 -14.31 15.23
C SER A 272 -9.81 -13.40 14.02
N ARG A 273 -10.68 -12.39 13.89
CA ARG A 273 -10.57 -11.38 12.80
C ARG A 273 -9.26 -10.57 12.85
N GLU A 274 -8.67 -10.44 14.02
CA GLU A 274 -7.44 -9.67 14.22
C GLU A 274 -6.21 -10.47 13.79
N ARG A 275 -6.26 -11.81 13.98
CA ARG A 275 -5.16 -12.74 13.68
C ARG A 275 -5.41 -13.63 12.46
N ALA A 276 -6.21 -13.20 11.51
CA ALA A 276 -6.63 -13.97 10.34
C ALA A 276 -5.73 -13.81 9.09
N ARG A 277 -4.57 -13.14 9.18
CA ARG A 277 -3.64 -12.96 8.04
C ARG A 277 -2.64 -14.11 7.97
N LEU A 278 -2.15 -14.41 6.74
CA LEU A 278 -1.17 -15.49 6.50
C LEU A 278 0.04 -15.41 7.43
N LYS A 279 0.55 -14.22 7.72
CA LYS A 279 1.71 -14.00 8.59
C LYS A 279 1.58 -14.64 9.99
N TYR A 280 0.36 -14.83 10.46
CA TYR A 280 0.14 -15.43 11.78
C TYR A 280 0.45 -16.93 11.83
N LEU A 281 0.55 -17.62 10.69
CA LEU A 281 1.11 -18.96 10.65
C LEU A 281 2.54 -18.97 11.22
N PHE A 282 3.36 -17.98 10.81
CA PHE A 282 4.74 -17.85 11.30
C PHE A 282 4.81 -17.22 12.69
N MET A 283 3.99 -16.21 12.97
CA MET A 283 4.07 -15.45 14.22
C MET A 283 3.45 -16.17 15.42
N LYS A 284 2.44 -17.04 15.22
CA LYS A 284 1.62 -17.60 16.31
C LYS A 284 1.36 -19.09 16.20
N GLU A 285 1.31 -19.66 14.98
CA GLU A 285 0.95 -21.06 14.77
C GLU A 285 2.18 -21.98 14.63
N GLY A 286 3.39 -21.45 14.84
CA GLY A 286 4.64 -22.21 14.85
C GLY A 286 5.13 -22.71 13.48
N TRP A 287 4.60 -22.20 12.38
CA TRP A 287 5.10 -22.54 11.04
C TRP A 287 6.50 -21.94 10.81
N THR A 288 7.35 -22.72 10.14
CA THR A 288 8.68 -22.28 9.67
C THR A 288 8.69 -22.16 8.14
N ALA A 289 9.77 -21.62 7.58
CA ALA A 289 9.98 -21.59 6.14
C ALA A 289 9.94 -23.00 5.55
N GLU A 290 10.58 -23.97 6.24
CA GLU A 290 10.69 -25.37 5.80
C GLU A 290 9.32 -26.06 5.84
N SER A 291 8.55 -25.90 6.93
CA SER A 291 7.22 -26.52 7.04
C SER A 291 6.24 -25.94 6.02
N PHE A 292 6.34 -24.61 5.75
CA PHE A 292 5.53 -23.98 4.72
C PHE A 292 5.90 -24.46 3.31
N LEU A 293 7.19 -24.59 3.02
CA LEU A 293 7.69 -25.10 1.74
C LEU A 293 7.27 -26.56 1.51
N ALA A 294 7.31 -27.40 2.55
CA ALA A 294 6.86 -28.78 2.46
C ALA A 294 5.35 -28.87 2.15
N GLU A 295 4.52 -28.07 2.81
CA GLU A 295 3.08 -27.98 2.51
C GLU A 295 2.83 -27.45 1.09
N LEU A 296 3.58 -26.43 0.66
CA LEU A 296 3.48 -25.90 -0.71
C LEU A 296 3.85 -26.97 -1.73
N GLN A 297 4.95 -27.69 -1.53
CA GLN A 297 5.40 -28.76 -2.43
C GLN A 297 4.34 -29.86 -2.56
N SER A 298 3.63 -30.19 -1.48
CA SER A 298 2.59 -31.23 -1.50
C SER A 298 1.37 -30.89 -2.39
N ARG A 299 1.20 -29.60 -2.74
CA ARG A 299 0.09 -29.11 -3.57
C ARG A 299 0.47 -28.86 -5.02
N LEU A 300 1.73 -29.08 -5.37
CA LEU A 300 2.24 -28.88 -6.72
C LEU A 300 2.46 -30.24 -7.42
N ASP A 301 2.21 -30.27 -8.71
CA ASP A 301 2.44 -31.44 -9.58
C ASP A 301 3.87 -31.51 -10.16
N PHE A 302 4.73 -30.59 -9.72
CA PHE A 302 6.15 -30.54 -10.07
C PHE A 302 7.02 -30.29 -8.83
N THR A 303 8.29 -30.68 -8.91
CA THR A 303 9.27 -30.41 -7.85
C THR A 303 9.83 -29.00 -8.00
N MET A 304 9.74 -28.21 -6.94
CA MET A 304 10.35 -26.88 -6.90
C MET A 304 11.87 -26.98 -6.86
N LEU A 305 12.52 -26.12 -7.58
CA LEU A 305 13.98 -25.97 -7.53
C LEU A 305 14.40 -25.33 -6.21
N LYS A 306 15.59 -25.72 -5.72
CA LYS A 306 16.17 -25.14 -4.51
C LYS A 306 16.43 -23.64 -4.70
N GLY A 307 16.28 -22.88 -3.64
CA GLY A 307 16.56 -21.45 -3.64
C GLY A 307 18.00 -21.13 -3.99
N VAL A 308 18.19 -20.03 -4.68
CA VAL A 308 19.50 -19.57 -5.16
C VAL A 308 19.88 -18.25 -4.48
N PRO A 309 21.18 -17.88 -4.43
CA PRO A 309 21.60 -16.58 -3.92
C PRO A 309 20.88 -15.45 -4.67
N GLU A 310 20.45 -14.44 -3.95
CA GLU A 310 19.78 -13.27 -4.53
C GLU A 310 20.54 -11.99 -4.20
N LYS A 311 20.49 -11.04 -5.13
CA LYS A 311 20.97 -9.69 -4.88
C LYS A 311 19.80 -8.89 -4.29
N VAL A 312 19.84 -8.69 -2.98
CA VAL A 312 18.89 -7.79 -2.30
C VAL A 312 19.21 -6.36 -2.72
N PRO A 313 18.21 -5.53 -3.11
CA PRO A 313 18.44 -4.18 -3.57
C PRO A 313 19.07 -3.30 -2.49
N ASP A 314 19.94 -2.41 -2.93
CA ASP A 314 20.47 -1.34 -2.10
C ASP A 314 19.33 -0.46 -1.56
N ASP A 315 19.67 0.41 -0.63
CA ASP A 315 18.73 1.26 0.09
C ASP A 315 18.19 2.44 -0.73
N VAL A 316 17.98 2.25 -2.02
CA VAL A 316 17.50 3.29 -2.93
C VAL A 316 15.98 3.27 -3.04
N LEU A 317 15.36 4.37 -2.65
CA LEU A 317 13.95 4.61 -2.92
C LEU A 317 13.74 4.86 -4.42
N ARG A 318 12.97 3.99 -5.09
CA ARG A 318 12.52 4.22 -6.46
C ARG A 318 11.07 4.69 -6.42
N ASP A 319 10.85 6.00 -6.47
CA ASP A 319 9.52 6.62 -6.50
C ASP A 319 8.96 6.78 -7.92
N HIS A 320 9.78 6.54 -8.94
CA HIS A 320 9.48 6.70 -10.37
C HIS A 320 9.15 8.14 -10.80
N ALA A 321 9.45 9.14 -9.95
CA ALA A 321 9.30 10.54 -10.30
C ALA A 321 10.46 11.04 -11.18
N GLY A 322 10.19 12.02 -12.02
CA GLY A 322 11.19 12.59 -12.92
C GLY A 322 11.09 12.07 -14.35
N ILE A 323 12.11 12.36 -15.13
CA ILE A 323 12.26 11.95 -16.54
C ILE A 323 13.43 10.95 -16.62
N HIS A 324 13.17 9.76 -17.13
CA HIS A 324 14.16 8.70 -17.17
C HIS A 324 14.07 7.88 -18.46
N PRO A 325 15.20 7.37 -18.99
CA PRO A 325 15.21 6.55 -20.20
C PRO A 325 14.49 5.22 -19.97
N GLN A 326 13.84 4.71 -21.00
CA GLN A 326 13.30 3.36 -21.07
C GLN A 326 14.32 2.38 -21.71
N ARG A 327 13.97 1.08 -21.70
CA ARG A 327 14.75 0.04 -22.39
C ARG A 327 14.85 0.32 -23.88
N LYS A 328 13.77 0.77 -24.51
CA LYS A 328 13.75 1.09 -25.94
C LYS A 328 14.43 2.44 -26.15
N PRO A 329 15.54 2.48 -26.94
CA PRO A 329 16.25 3.72 -27.23
C PRO A 329 15.34 4.77 -27.85
N GLY A 330 15.54 6.03 -27.48
CA GLY A 330 14.75 7.16 -27.97
C GLY A 330 13.45 7.40 -27.22
N LEU A 331 13.10 6.53 -26.25
CA LEU A 331 11.92 6.69 -25.39
C LEU A 331 12.30 6.89 -23.93
N SER A 332 11.48 7.70 -23.25
CA SER A 332 11.55 7.93 -21.81
C SER A 332 10.20 7.66 -21.14
N TYR A 333 10.23 7.43 -19.83
CA TYR A 333 9.06 7.59 -19.00
C TYR A 333 9.13 8.91 -18.24
N VAL A 334 7.96 9.48 -17.98
CA VAL A 334 7.79 10.74 -17.24
C VAL A 334 6.86 10.47 -16.06
N GLY A 335 7.37 10.66 -14.86
CA GLY A 335 6.65 10.43 -13.61
C GLY A 335 6.37 11.74 -12.86
N PRO A 336 5.18 12.36 -12.99
CA PRO A 336 4.80 13.45 -12.11
C PRO A 336 4.50 12.93 -10.70
N SER A 337 4.85 13.72 -9.70
CA SER A 337 4.52 13.45 -8.31
C SER A 337 3.12 13.96 -7.98
N VAL A 338 2.24 13.06 -7.58
CA VAL A 338 0.88 13.38 -7.15
C VAL A 338 0.85 13.46 -5.63
N LEU A 339 0.95 14.67 -5.07
CA LEU A 339 1.00 14.84 -3.62
C LEU A 339 -0.19 14.13 -2.96
N ARG A 340 0.12 13.25 -1.99
CA ARG A 340 -0.89 12.44 -1.28
C ARG A 340 -1.79 11.58 -2.18
N GLY A 341 -1.43 11.38 -3.47
CA GLY A 341 -2.17 10.57 -4.42
C GLY A 341 -3.54 11.13 -4.85
N ARG A 342 -3.85 12.40 -4.61
CA ARG A 342 -5.16 13.00 -4.87
C ARG A 342 -5.23 13.75 -6.18
N LEU A 343 -6.27 13.45 -6.99
CA LEU A 343 -6.51 14.02 -8.31
C LEU A 343 -7.97 14.41 -8.47
N THR A 344 -8.22 15.41 -9.32
CA THR A 344 -9.55 15.71 -9.82
C THR A 344 -9.88 14.91 -11.08
N GLY A 345 -11.16 14.86 -11.45
CA GLY A 345 -11.59 14.21 -12.69
C GLY A 345 -11.00 14.89 -13.93
N GLU A 346 -10.91 16.23 -13.92
CA GLU A 346 -10.28 17.00 -15.00
C GLU A 346 -8.79 16.67 -15.15
N GLN A 347 -8.07 16.50 -14.01
CA GLN A 347 -6.66 16.09 -14.06
C GLN A 347 -6.51 14.68 -14.63
N LEU A 348 -7.42 13.76 -14.31
CA LEU A 348 -7.41 12.40 -14.87
C LEU A 348 -7.71 12.39 -16.37
N GLU A 349 -8.70 13.16 -16.82
CA GLU A 349 -9.04 13.30 -18.24
C GLU A 349 -7.89 13.97 -19.02
N ALA A 350 -7.34 15.08 -18.52
CA ALA A 350 -6.20 15.77 -19.13
C ALA A 350 -4.95 14.86 -19.17
N ALA A 351 -4.67 14.09 -18.11
CA ALA A 351 -3.58 13.12 -18.11
C ALA A 351 -3.78 12.03 -19.18
N ALA A 352 -5.01 11.59 -19.42
CA ALA A 352 -5.33 10.65 -20.48
C ALA A 352 -5.07 11.24 -21.87
N ASP A 353 -5.47 12.51 -22.10
CA ASP A 353 -5.24 13.21 -23.37
C ASP A 353 -3.74 13.44 -23.62
N LEU A 354 -2.97 13.80 -22.59
CA LEU A 354 -1.52 13.97 -22.69
C LEU A 354 -0.81 12.65 -22.98
N ALA A 355 -1.26 11.54 -22.40
CA ALA A 355 -0.68 10.23 -22.67
C ALA A 355 -0.90 9.77 -24.13
N GLU A 356 -2.03 10.11 -24.72
CA GLU A 356 -2.30 9.84 -26.14
C GLU A 356 -1.51 10.76 -27.09
N ARG A 357 -1.39 12.04 -26.72
CA ARG A 357 -0.71 13.03 -27.55
C ARG A 357 0.79 12.82 -27.61
N TYR A 358 1.41 12.49 -26.47
CA TYR A 358 2.86 12.43 -26.33
C TYR A 358 3.44 11.02 -26.28
N GLY A 359 2.62 10.00 -26.07
CA GLY A 359 3.08 8.63 -25.88
C GLY A 359 2.20 7.59 -26.54
N SER A 360 2.26 6.37 -26.00
CA SER A 360 1.49 5.24 -26.50
C SER A 360 0.03 5.20 -26.01
N GLY A 361 -0.43 6.19 -25.26
CA GLY A 361 -1.71 6.16 -24.56
C GLY A 361 -1.73 5.23 -23.36
N ASN A 362 -0.57 4.78 -22.88
CA ASN A 362 -0.46 3.93 -21.71
C ASN A 362 0.08 4.71 -20.51
N LEU A 363 -0.51 4.47 -19.34
CA LEU A 363 -0.11 5.05 -18.07
C LEU A 363 0.08 3.96 -17.02
N ARG A 364 0.70 4.34 -15.91
CA ARG A 364 0.88 3.46 -14.75
C ARG A 364 0.52 4.21 -13.46
N THR A 365 -0.11 3.52 -12.53
CA THR A 365 -0.19 3.95 -11.14
C THR A 365 0.91 3.30 -10.32
N THR A 366 1.46 4.00 -9.32
CA THR A 366 2.58 3.52 -8.51
C THR A 366 2.17 3.20 -7.07
N VAL A 367 3.00 2.46 -6.35
CA VAL A 367 2.83 2.22 -4.91
C VAL A 367 3.11 3.46 -4.07
N SER A 368 3.79 4.46 -4.64
CA SER A 368 4.00 5.79 -4.04
C SER A 368 2.85 6.77 -4.35
N GLN A 369 1.70 6.27 -4.77
CA GLN A 369 0.49 7.05 -5.08
C GLN A 369 0.64 8.03 -6.24
N ASN A 370 1.52 7.77 -7.20
CA ASN A 370 1.80 8.61 -8.35
C ASN A 370 1.27 8.02 -9.66
N LEU A 371 1.32 8.83 -10.72
CA LEU A 371 1.16 8.42 -12.12
C LEU A 371 2.52 8.33 -12.82
N VAL A 372 2.60 7.53 -13.87
CA VAL A 372 3.75 7.49 -14.79
C VAL A 372 3.24 7.40 -16.21
N PHE A 373 3.76 8.24 -17.08
CA PHE A 373 3.58 8.25 -18.52
C PHE A 373 4.71 7.46 -19.16
N ILE A 374 4.42 6.58 -20.07
CA ILE A 374 5.42 5.73 -20.73
C ILE A 374 5.43 5.92 -22.24
N ASP A 375 6.51 5.47 -22.86
CA ASP A 375 6.72 5.52 -24.31
C ASP A 375 6.74 6.94 -24.88
N ILE A 376 7.29 7.88 -24.11
CA ILE A 376 7.40 9.28 -24.51
C ILE A 376 8.69 9.46 -25.34
N PRO A 377 8.60 9.93 -26.60
CA PRO A 377 9.79 10.28 -27.38
C PRO A 377 10.65 11.31 -26.65
N ASN A 378 11.97 11.12 -26.65
CA ASN A 378 12.87 11.98 -25.88
C ASN A 378 12.76 13.47 -26.24
N HIS A 379 12.38 13.81 -27.48
CA HIS A 379 12.20 15.20 -27.91
C HIS A 379 10.91 15.83 -27.38
N ASP A 380 9.95 15.04 -26.91
CA ASP A 380 8.66 15.51 -26.40
C ASP A 380 8.59 15.60 -24.87
N VAL A 381 9.60 15.07 -24.15
CA VAL A 381 9.54 15.01 -22.68
C VAL A 381 9.42 16.37 -22.01
N ALA A 382 10.07 17.41 -22.57
CA ALA A 382 10.01 18.76 -22.02
C ALA A 382 8.63 19.39 -22.24
N ALA A 383 8.03 19.18 -23.42
CA ALA A 383 6.68 19.67 -23.73
C ALA A 383 5.64 18.99 -22.83
N LEU A 384 5.71 17.66 -22.67
CA LEU A 384 4.84 16.93 -21.76
C LEU A 384 4.99 17.42 -20.31
N ALA A 385 6.22 17.60 -19.82
CA ALA A 385 6.46 18.09 -18.46
C ALA A 385 5.87 19.49 -18.22
N ALA A 386 5.97 20.39 -19.22
CA ALA A 386 5.38 21.71 -19.14
C ALA A 386 3.85 21.67 -19.10
N GLU A 387 3.19 20.86 -19.94
CA GLU A 387 1.74 20.72 -19.93
C GLU A 387 1.22 20.01 -18.68
N LEU A 388 1.96 19.02 -18.15
CA LEU A 388 1.66 18.42 -16.84
C LEU A 388 1.68 19.46 -15.72
N GLY A 389 2.67 20.38 -15.73
CA GLY A 389 2.74 21.48 -14.78
C GLY A 389 1.51 22.40 -14.84
N GLN A 390 0.94 22.67 -16.04
CA GLN A 390 -0.27 23.48 -16.20
C GLN A 390 -1.52 22.87 -15.53
N ILE A 391 -1.57 21.56 -15.42
CA ILE A 391 -2.65 20.85 -14.70
C ILE A 391 -2.29 20.50 -13.26
N GLY A 392 -1.18 21.05 -12.72
CA GLY A 392 -0.76 20.84 -11.34
C GLY A 392 -0.09 19.49 -11.06
N LEU A 393 0.42 18.81 -12.08
CA LEU A 393 1.18 17.58 -11.99
C LEU A 393 2.65 17.86 -12.29
N TYR A 394 3.45 18.05 -11.24
CA TYR A 394 4.84 18.45 -11.38
C TYR A 394 5.76 17.23 -11.47
N VAL A 395 6.64 17.22 -12.47
CA VAL A 395 7.64 16.17 -12.67
C VAL A 395 8.80 16.33 -11.70
N GLU A 396 9.10 17.56 -11.30
CA GLU A 396 10.06 17.91 -10.26
C GLU A 396 9.33 18.20 -8.94
N GLY A 397 9.97 17.91 -7.84
CA GLY A 397 9.43 18.16 -6.51
C GLY A 397 10.48 17.93 -5.43
N SER A 398 10.29 18.54 -4.28
CA SER A 398 11.15 18.35 -3.12
C SER A 398 11.14 16.87 -2.66
N SER A 399 12.15 16.49 -1.89
CA SER A 399 12.21 15.18 -1.25
C SER A 399 10.98 14.92 -0.35
N PHE A 400 10.44 15.98 0.27
CA PHE A 400 9.24 15.88 1.10
C PHE A 400 8.00 15.61 0.25
N TRP A 401 7.84 16.30 -0.87
CA TRP A 401 6.74 16.08 -1.80
C TRP A 401 6.76 14.66 -2.39
N ARG A 402 7.93 14.25 -2.88
CA ARG A 402 8.13 12.96 -3.55
C ARG A 402 8.02 11.78 -2.60
N GLY A 403 8.46 11.92 -1.35
CA GLY A 403 8.48 10.86 -0.34
C GLY A 403 7.21 10.76 0.49
N ALA A 404 6.25 11.68 0.33
CA ALA A 404 5.04 11.73 1.14
C ALA A 404 3.99 10.72 0.68
N VAL A 405 3.56 9.85 1.60
CA VAL A 405 2.44 8.91 1.40
C VAL A 405 1.41 9.11 2.51
N ALA A 406 0.14 9.22 2.14
CA ALA A 406 -0.95 9.38 3.10
C ALA A 406 -2.06 8.34 2.88
N CYS A 407 -2.58 7.79 3.97
CA CYS A 407 -3.81 7.01 3.91
C CYS A 407 -5.04 7.95 3.79
N THR A 408 -6.25 7.39 3.77
CA THR A 408 -7.48 8.16 3.59
C THR A 408 -7.82 9.08 4.77
N GLY A 409 -7.43 8.71 6.01
CA GLY A 409 -7.73 9.51 7.21
C GLY A 409 -9.21 9.60 7.58
N THR A 410 -9.53 10.47 8.55
CA THR A 410 -10.90 10.68 9.04
C THR A 410 -11.81 11.36 8.03
N GLU A 411 -11.26 11.92 6.97
CA GLU A 411 -12.08 12.50 5.89
C GLU A 411 -13.10 11.48 5.36
N PHE A 412 -12.70 10.23 5.14
CA PHE A 412 -13.59 9.20 4.61
C PHE A 412 -13.54 7.87 5.35
N CYS A 413 -12.51 7.59 6.14
CA CYS A 413 -12.31 6.29 6.77
C CYS A 413 -12.89 6.27 8.19
N LYS A 414 -13.93 5.45 8.42
CA LYS A 414 -14.57 5.27 9.73
C LYS A 414 -13.66 4.65 10.81
N LEU A 415 -12.51 4.09 10.44
CA LEU A 415 -11.54 3.50 11.37
C LEU A 415 -10.39 4.44 11.73
N ALA A 416 -10.26 5.55 11.02
CA ALA A 416 -9.19 6.52 11.27
C ALA A 416 -9.44 7.27 12.59
N ILE A 417 -8.34 7.70 13.21
CA ILE A 417 -8.31 8.47 14.46
C ILE A 417 -8.04 9.94 14.15
N THR A 418 -7.22 10.20 13.13
CA THR A 418 -6.83 11.54 12.69
C THR A 418 -7.04 11.74 11.20
N GLU A 419 -7.10 12.99 10.80
CA GLU A 419 -7.01 13.40 9.41
C GLU A 419 -5.60 13.11 8.88
N THR A 420 -5.44 12.84 7.58
CA THR A 420 -4.14 12.52 7.00
C THR A 420 -3.85 13.24 5.70
N LYS A 421 -4.81 13.31 4.77
CA LYS A 421 -4.57 13.88 3.43
C LYS A 421 -4.30 15.39 3.46
N GLY A 422 -5.14 16.14 4.15
CA GLY A 422 -4.95 17.58 4.35
C GLY A 422 -3.75 17.89 5.22
N PHE A 423 -3.61 17.10 6.31
CA PHE A 423 -2.45 17.20 7.19
C PHE A 423 -1.13 16.98 6.44
N THR A 424 -1.03 15.94 5.58
CA THR A 424 0.19 15.69 4.79
C THR A 424 0.50 16.84 3.84
N ARG A 425 -0.52 17.42 3.20
CA ARG A 425 -0.30 18.59 2.32
C ARG A 425 0.29 19.76 3.09
N TRP A 426 -0.30 20.07 4.24
CA TRP A 426 0.20 21.14 5.11
C TRP A 426 1.60 20.83 5.63
N LEU A 427 1.83 19.60 6.14
CA LEU A 427 3.13 19.18 6.67
C LEU A 427 4.24 19.30 5.63
N VAL A 428 3.99 18.89 4.38
CA VAL A 428 4.98 19.00 3.30
C VAL A 428 5.34 20.47 3.05
N GLY A 429 4.34 21.37 2.96
CA GLY A 429 4.60 22.81 2.79
C GLY A 429 5.43 23.40 3.93
N GLU A 430 5.10 23.06 5.19
CA GLU A 430 5.88 23.50 6.36
C GLU A 430 7.34 23.01 6.31
N LEU A 431 7.54 21.74 5.89
CA LEU A 431 8.90 21.19 5.82
C LEU A 431 9.72 21.79 4.67
N GLU A 432 9.10 22.09 3.53
CA GLU A 432 9.75 22.78 2.42
C GLU A 432 10.20 24.19 2.82
N GLU A 433 9.39 24.93 3.57
CA GLU A 433 9.75 26.26 4.08
C GLU A 433 10.85 26.19 5.15
N ARG A 434 10.81 25.21 6.06
CA ARG A 434 11.76 25.07 7.18
C ARG A 434 13.09 24.48 6.76
N LEU A 435 13.11 23.61 5.74
CA LEU A 435 14.27 22.85 5.28
C LEU A 435 14.43 22.93 3.74
N PRO A 436 14.54 24.15 3.18
CA PRO A 436 14.52 24.35 1.72
C PRO A 436 15.70 23.70 0.98
N GLN A 437 16.77 23.36 1.70
CA GLN A 437 17.97 22.73 1.14
C GLN A 437 18.04 21.22 1.42
N PHE A 438 16.97 20.63 1.93
CA PHE A 438 16.95 19.19 2.20
C PHE A 438 16.83 18.42 0.89
N ASP A 439 17.90 17.76 0.47
CA ASP A 439 18.04 17.07 -0.81
C ASP A 439 18.12 15.53 -0.69
N GLN A 440 18.03 15.01 0.54
CA GLN A 440 18.14 13.59 0.80
C GLN A 440 16.82 12.87 0.49
N GLN A 441 16.93 11.65 -0.04
CA GLN A 441 15.74 10.80 -0.20
C GLN A 441 15.10 10.50 1.16
N LEU A 442 13.78 10.61 1.24
CA LEU A 442 13.01 10.43 2.46
C LEU A 442 11.68 9.76 2.14
N ARG A 443 11.28 8.78 2.96
CA ARG A 443 9.90 8.29 3.00
C ARG A 443 9.22 8.85 4.24
N LEU A 444 8.24 9.73 4.01
CA LEU A 444 7.41 10.34 5.05
C LEU A 444 5.99 9.78 4.93
N HIS A 445 5.65 8.80 5.75
CA HIS A 445 4.38 8.10 5.63
C HIS A 445 3.43 8.43 6.77
N VAL A 446 2.24 8.93 6.42
CA VAL A 446 1.20 9.38 7.35
C VAL A 446 0.04 8.38 7.36
N THR A 447 -0.26 7.83 8.53
CA THR A 447 -1.40 6.94 8.71
C THR A 447 -2.31 7.42 9.84
N GLY A 448 -3.60 7.38 9.63
CA GLY A 448 -4.59 7.89 10.60
C GLY A 448 -4.95 6.93 11.74
N CYS A 449 -4.37 5.72 11.77
CA CYS A 449 -4.65 4.72 12.82
C CYS A 449 -3.66 3.53 12.72
N PRO A 450 -3.63 2.61 13.72
CA PRO A 450 -2.73 1.45 13.74
C PRO A 450 -2.86 0.46 12.58
N ASN A 451 -3.88 0.58 11.72
CA ASN A 451 -4.04 -0.31 10.55
C ASN A 451 -2.95 -0.15 9.49
N SER A 452 -2.12 0.88 9.58
CA SER A 452 -0.97 1.11 8.69
C SER A 452 -1.32 1.11 7.20
N CYS A 453 -2.41 1.75 6.83
CA CYS A 453 -2.81 1.84 5.43
C CYS A 453 -1.85 2.74 4.63
N GLY A 454 -1.21 3.73 5.27
CA GLY A 454 -0.13 4.56 4.72
C GLY A 454 1.26 3.91 4.82
N GLN A 455 1.37 2.66 5.31
CA GLN A 455 2.62 1.90 5.37
C GLN A 455 3.73 2.54 6.24
N HIS A 456 3.36 3.21 7.33
CA HIS A 456 4.30 3.93 8.21
C HIS A 456 5.41 3.03 8.82
N TRP A 457 5.19 1.71 8.90
CA TRP A 457 6.16 0.76 9.43
C TRP A 457 7.39 0.51 8.54
N ILE A 458 7.36 0.96 7.27
CA ILE A 458 8.48 0.81 6.34
C ILE A 458 9.02 2.17 5.86
N ALA A 459 8.65 3.24 6.52
CA ALA A 459 9.09 4.60 6.21
C ALA A 459 10.29 5.01 7.06
N ASP A 460 11.10 5.92 6.53
CA ASP A 460 12.19 6.55 7.29
C ASP A 460 11.59 7.32 8.47
N ILE A 461 10.54 8.11 8.20
CA ILE A 461 9.70 8.76 9.19
C ILE A 461 8.26 8.32 8.97
N GLY A 462 7.79 7.41 9.80
CA GLY A 462 6.40 6.98 9.86
C GLY A 462 5.67 7.68 11.02
N ILE A 463 4.50 8.24 10.75
CA ILE A 463 3.67 8.83 11.81
C ILE A 463 2.28 8.21 11.84
N GLU A 464 1.81 7.89 13.04
CA GLU A 464 0.54 7.22 13.31
C GLU A 464 -0.40 8.12 14.10
N GLY A 465 -1.60 8.33 13.60
CA GLY A 465 -2.63 9.16 14.24
C GLY A 465 -3.05 8.67 15.62
N LYS A 466 -3.13 9.62 16.55
CA LYS A 466 -3.56 9.48 17.93
C LYS A 466 -4.43 10.67 18.32
N LYS A 467 -5.09 10.57 19.48
CA LYS A 467 -5.70 11.70 20.18
C LYS A 467 -5.01 11.89 21.51
N ILE A 468 -4.67 13.13 21.85
CA ILE A 468 -4.12 13.49 23.16
C ILE A 468 -4.87 14.68 23.75
N LYS A 469 -4.77 14.85 25.07
CA LYS A 469 -5.16 16.13 25.72
C LYS A 469 -4.03 17.12 25.57
N HIS A 470 -4.30 18.27 24.98
CA HIS A 470 -3.41 19.41 24.85
C HIS A 470 -4.19 20.67 25.17
N ASP A 471 -3.70 21.49 26.07
CA ASP A 471 -4.38 22.70 26.59
C ASP A 471 -5.84 22.43 27.00
N GLY A 472 -6.07 21.31 27.70
CA GLY A 472 -7.37 20.90 28.19
C GLY A 472 -8.33 20.34 27.13
N LYS A 473 -7.98 20.34 25.84
CA LYS A 473 -8.79 19.87 24.72
C LYS A 473 -8.25 18.56 24.14
N LEU A 474 -9.15 17.71 23.65
CA LEU A 474 -8.77 16.52 22.88
C LEU A 474 -8.36 16.94 21.46
N THR A 475 -7.08 16.76 21.13
CA THR A 475 -6.46 17.27 19.92
C THR A 475 -5.88 16.11 19.10
N ASP A 476 -5.87 16.26 17.76
CA ASP A 476 -5.16 15.36 16.87
C ASP A 476 -3.66 15.41 17.17
N ALA A 477 -3.06 14.24 17.23
CA ALA A 477 -1.65 14.06 17.52
C ALA A 477 -1.08 12.91 16.67
N TYR A 478 0.24 12.85 16.57
CA TYR A 478 0.89 11.77 15.86
C TYR A 478 1.99 11.14 16.71
N TYR A 479 2.06 9.82 16.61
CA TYR A 479 3.08 9.00 17.22
C TYR A 479 4.16 8.67 16.19
N PHE A 480 5.44 8.75 16.55
CA PHE A 480 6.56 8.58 15.64
C PHE A 480 7.11 7.16 15.65
N CYS A 481 7.27 6.60 14.45
CA CYS A 481 7.93 5.34 14.16
C CYS A 481 9.06 5.63 13.17
N LEU A 482 10.32 5.40 13.56
CA LEU A 482 11.49 5.81 12.78
C LEU A 482 12.33 4.64 12.30
N GLY A 483 13.01 4.82 11.16
CA GLY A 483 13.98 3.89 10.62
C GLY A 483 13.39 2.61 10.04
N GLY A 484 12.16 2.66 9.50
CA GLY A 484 11.61 1.57 8.72
C GLY A 484 12.28 1.46 7.34
N ALA A 485 12.45 0.23 6.86
CA ALA A 485 13.09 -0.01 5.58
C ALA A 485 12.60 -1.31 4.93
N VAL A 486 12.87 -1.42 3.64
CA VAL A 486 12.76 -2.63 2.80
C VAL A 486 14.08 -2.83 2.06
N GLY A 487 14.30 -4.00 1.47
CA GLY A 487 15.56 -4.32 0.79
C GLY A 487 16.68 -4.69 1.75
N GLN A 488 17.91 -4.31 1.47
CA GLN A 488 19.12 -4.71 2.22
C GLN A 488 19.04 -4.36 3.72
N HIS A 489 18.39 -3.24 4.05
CA HIS A 489 18.22 -2.78 5.43
C HIS A 489 16.79 -3.03 5.94
N ALA A 490 16.11 -4.06 5.41
CA ALA A 490 14.73 -4.36 5.74
C ALA A 490 14.50 -4.42 7.27
N SER A 491 13.70 -3.51 7.78
CA SER A 491 13.38 -3.40 9.20
C SER A 491 12.00 -2.78 9.41
N ILE A 492 11.33 -3.20 10.45
CA ILE A 492 10.12 -2.52 10.92
C ILE A 492 10.53 -1.25 11.66
N ALA A 493 9.92 -0.12 11.32
CA ALA A 493 10.17 1.15 12.00
C ALA A 493 9.98 1.02 13.52
N ARG A 494 10.89 1.62 14.27
CA ARG A 494 10.88 1.54 15.73
C ARG A 494 9.96 2.61 16.32
N PRO A 495 9.00 2.23 17.16
CA PRO A 495 8.28 3.20 17.99
C PRO A 495 9.27 3.83 18.99
N VAL A 496 9.55 5.14 18.85
CA VAL A 496 10.57 5.83 19.67
C VAL A 496 10.03 6.45 20.96
N GLY A 497 8.75 6.19 21.28
CA GLY A 497 8.14 6.72 22.51
C GLY A 497 7.76 8.21 22.44
N TYR A 498 7.89 8.85 21.28
CA TYR A 498 7.55 10.26 21.08
C TYR A 498 6.22 10.46 20.38
N ARG A 499 5.43 11.40 20.84
CA ARG A 499 4.19 11.87 20.22
C ARG A 499 4.01 13.36 20.51
N CYS A 500 3.44 14.08 19.57
CA CYS A 500 3.11 15.48 19.77
C CYS A 500 1.78 15.86 19.11
N PRO A 501 1.16 16.98 19.50
CA PRO A 501 0.02 17.55 18.79
C PRO A 501 0.35 17.79 17.31
N ALA A 502 -0.65 17.67 16.44
CA ALA A 502 -0.49 17.84 15.00
C ALA A 502 0.26 19.14 14.60
N PRO A 503 -0.01 20.32 15.20
CA PRO A 503 0.71 21.55 14.87
C PRO A 503 2.21 21.54 15.17
N LEU A 504 2.68 20.67 16.07
CA LEU A 504 4.09 20.59 16.47
C LEU A 504 4.89 19.54 15.68
N VAL A 505 4.23 18.78 14.81
CA VAL A 505 4.90 17.74 14.01
C VAL A 505 5.96 18.31 13.06
N PRO A 506 5.74 19.42 12.32
CA PRO A 506 6.77 19.98 11.44
C PRO A 506 8.04 20.36 12.19
N GLU A 507 7.91 21.04 13.33
CA GLU A 507 9.05 21.45 14.16
C GLU A 507 9.81 20.24 14.71
N SER A 508 9.10 19.18 15.12
CA SER A 508 9.75 17.95 15.61
C SER A 508 10.55 17.25 14.50
N ILE A 509 9.99 17.18 13.28
CA ILE A 509 10.70 16.62 12.11
C ILE A 509 11.88 17.52 11.72
N GLU A 510 11.72 18.84 11.73
CA GLU A 510 12.80 19.80 11.46
C GLU A 510 13.98 19.57 12.40
N ARG A 511 13.75 19.50 13.71
CA ARG A 511 14.82 19.23 14.70
C ARG A 511 15.55 17.94 14.39
N LEU A 512 14.82 16.85 14.17
CA LEU A 512 15.38 15.54 13.85
C LEU A 512 16.27 15.60 12.59
N LEU A 513 15.77 16.20 11.51
CA LEU A 513 16.49 16.27 10.24
C LEU A 513 17.67 17.25 10.28
N ARG A 514 17.60 18.34 11.06
CA ARG A 514 18.78 19.20 11.30
C ARG A 514 19.88 18.48 12.05
N HIS A 515 19.53 17.65 13.06
CA HIS A 515 20.50 16.79 13.73
C HIS A 515 21.14 15.78 12.78
N TYR A 516 20.34 15.14 11.92
CA TYR A 516 20.86 14.26 10.88
C TYR A 516 21.88 14.98 9.98
N LEU A 517 21.50 16.13 9.42
CA LEU A 517 22.37 16.89 8.51
C LEU A 517 23.67 17.36 9.17
N ALA A 518 23.63 17.69 10.47
CA ALA A 518 24.79 18.16 11.24
C ALA A 518 25.72 17.04 11.71
N SER A 519 25.23 15.80 11.87
CA SER A 519 25.98 14.71 12.51
C SER A 519 26.24 13.50 11.61
N ARG A 520 25.69 13.50 10.40
CA ARG A 520 25.92 12.41 9.44
C ARG A 520 27.34 12.42 8.88
N SER A 521 27.87 11.24 8.61
CA SER A 521 29.07 11.11 7.76
C SER A 521 28.73 11.45 6.29
N PRO A 522 29.72 11.83 5.45
CA PRO A 522 29.45 12.29 4.08
C PRO A 522 28.59 11.36 3.23
N GLU A 523 28.79 10.05 3.34
CA GLU A 523 28.05 9.02 2.58
C GLU A 523 26.90 8.39 3.38
N GLU A 524 26.64 8.86 4.61
CA GLU A 524 25.62 8.26 5.47
C GLU A 524 24.22 8.70 5.09
N ASN A 525 23.43 7.75 4.63
CA ASN A 525 22.00 7.98 4.40
C ASN A 525 21.20 8.00 5.71
N LEU A 526 19.96 8.47 5.63
CA LEU A 526 19.07 8.63 6.79
C LEU A 526 18.82 7.31 7.55
N ARG A 527 18.78 6.17 6.86
CA ARG A 527 18.54 4.85 7.48
C ARG A 527 19.72 4.37 8.28
N ALA A 528 20.94 4.50 7.75
CA ALA A 528 22.15 4.18 8.48
C ALA A 528 22.27 5.05 9.73
N TRP A 529 21.94 6.35 9.59
CA TRP A 529 21.91 7.27 10.71
C TRP A 529 20.87 6.85 11.77
N PHE A 530 19.64 6.51 11.39
CA PHE A 530 18.65 5.98 12.33
C PHE A 530 19.11 4.70 13.02
N ALA A 531 19.76 3.79 12.27
CA ALA A 531 20.20 2.49 12.79
C ALA A 531 21.22 2.62 13.92
N ARG A 532 22.12 3.63 13.89
CA ARG A 532 23.15 3.84 14.90
C ARG A 532 22.69 4.65 16.13
N HIS A 533 21.47 5.23 16.11
CA HIS A 533 20.91 5.95 17.24
C HIS A 533 19.94 5.09 18.03
N SER A 534 19.97 5.21 19.34
CA SER A 534 18.99 4.60 20.24
C SER A 534 17.62 5.29 20.15
N ASN A 535 16.58 4.62 20.63
CA ASN A 535 15.26 5.25 20.69
C ASN A 535 15.22 6.49 21.58
N ASP A 536 16.02 6.52 22.65
CA ASP A 536 16.08 7.66 23.57
C ASP A 536 16.75 8.87 22.92
N GLU A 537 17.83 8.65 22.16
CA GLU A 537 18.47 9.71 21.37
C GLU A 537 17.53 10.29 20.31
N LEU A 538 16.86 9.41 19.54
CA LEU A 538 15.91 9.86 18.53
C LEU A 538 14.70 10.59 19.14
N ARG A 539 14.23 10.15 20.30
CA ARG A 539 13.18 10.84 21.05
C ARG A 539 13.62 12.22 21.51
N ALA A 540 14.83 12.35 22.05
CA ALA A 540 15.38 13.62 22.48
C ALA A 540 15.55 14.60 21.31
N HIS A 541 16.03 14.14 20.16
CA HIS A 541 16.11 14.96 18.94
C HIS A 541 14.73 15.46 18.48
N LEU A 542 13.71 14.62 18.52
CA LEU A 542 12.33 15.03 18.21
C LEU A 542 11.79 16.05 19.22
N ALA A 543 12.06 15.85 20.51
CA ALA A 543 11.61 16.73 21.60
C ALA A 543 12.37 18.06 21.66
N GLY A 544 13.57 18.14 21.09
CA GLY A 544 14.47 19.27 21.26
C GLY A 544 15.18 19.29 22.62
N GLU A 545 15.35 18.11 23.23
CA GLU A 545 16.07 17.94 24.50
C GLU A 545 17.58 17.84 24.24
N VAL A 546 18.36 18.50 25.09
CA VAL A 546 19.82 18.36 25.05
C VAL A 546 20.18 17.11 25.84
N LEU A 547 20.74 16.11 25.15
CA LEU A 547 21.31 14.95 25.81
C LEU A 547 22.67 15.37 26.42
N GLU A 548 22.83 15.21 27.73
CA GLU A 548 24.16 15.25 28.32
C GLU A 548 25.03 14.17 27.67
N ALA A 549 26.24 14.55 27.26
CA ALA A 549 27.18 13.63 26.62
C ALA A 549 27.56 12.54 27.65
N VAL A 550 26.92 11.39 27.52
CA VAL A 550 27.40 10.19 28.22
C VAL A 550 28.64 9.74 27.44
N GLU A 551 29.83 9.87 28.04
CA GLU A 551 31.04 9.25 27.53
C GLU A 551 30.75 7.75 27.34
N ARG A 552 30.66 7.32 26.08
CA ARG A 552 30.51 5.90 25.76
C ARG A 552 31.87 5.27 25.85
N ASP A 553 32.14 4.53 26.92
CA ASP A 553 33.13 3.46 26.87
C ASP A 553 32.74 2.50 25.75
N LEU A 554 33.45 2.57 24.64
CA LEU A 554 33.36 1.58 23.58
C LEU A 554 33.76 0.23 24.17
N PRO A 555 32.89 -0.80 24.22
CA PRO A 555 33.32 -2.12 24.61
C PRO A 555 34.29 -2.62 23.56
N THR A 556 35.57 -2.62 23.93
CA THR A 556 36.62 -3.31 23.18
C THR A 556 36.33 -4.81 23.17
N GLY A 557 35.91 -5.30 22.02
CA GLY A 557 36.09 -6.69 21.63
C GLY A 557 35.11 -7.72 22.20
N ARG A 558 34.20 -8.15 21.35
CA ARG A 558 34.00 -9.57 20.98
C ARG A 558 32.85 -9.66 19.95
N VAL A 559 33.24 -9.89 18.73
CA VAL A 559 32.33 -10.41 17.69
C VAL A 559 32.04 -11.87 18.07
N PRO A 560 30.80 -12.30 18.23
CA PRO A 560 30.50 -13.72 18.23
C PRO A 560 30.63 -14.22 16.79
N HIS A 561 31.73 -14.92 16.51
CA HIS A 561 31.78 -15.85 15.40
C HIS A 561 30.86 -17.03 15.71
N GLY A 562 30.02 -17.37 14.77
CA GLY A 562 29.32 -18.65 14.81
C GLY A 562 27.96 -18.57 14.11
N VAL A 563 27.94 -18.77 12.83
CA VAL A 563 27.28 -19.88 12.14
C VAL A 563 27.93 -19.96 10.75
N ALA A 564 28.88 -20.87 10.64
CA ALA A 564 29.26 -21.51 9.38
C ALA A 564 28.49 -22.85 9.32
N ASP A 565 28.19 -23.26 8.11
CA ASP A 565 27.61 -24.46 7.52
C ASP A 565 26.11 -24.45 7.27
#